data_d1691d320dd911779420191fb705fce2
#
_entry.id   d1691d320dd911779420191fb705fce2
#
_cell.length_a   1.000
_cell.length_b   1.000
_cell.length_c   1.000
_cell.angle_alpha   90.00
_cell.angle_beta   90.00
_cell.angle_gamma   90.00
#
_symmetry.space_group_name_H-M   'P 1'
#
loop_
_entity.id
_entity.type
_entity.pdbx_description
1 polymer ?
#
loop_
_entity_poly.entity_id
_entity_poly.type
_entity_poly.pdbx_seq_one_letter_code
_entity_poly.pdbx_strand_id
1 'polypeptide(L)'
;MTSTSRPDQHRPIVLVPGYWLGAWAWDEVVELLNTAGSRAVGLTLPGLDPEDTQRTTRTLDDQADAISAILDEMGGDAVLVGHSGANGPVSLVVDRHPELVHRIVWVDSGPMSDGGAFAPDLPEETAELPLPDFDTLGKQASLEGLSNEHLDRFRARAVPEPAQVARARVALSNSARHDVLTTLICCSSPSVQVLELAAAGNPMFSAVAHLTNFTAMDLPTGHW
;
A
#
# COMPACT_ATOMS: atom_id res chain seq x y z
N MET A 1 12.06 28.34 -16.65
CA MET A 1 12.59 27.88 -15.37
C MET A 1 12.87 26.40 -15.55
N THR A 2 14.13 26.01 -15.63
CA THR A 2 14.52 24.59 -15.80
C THR A 2 14.35 23.90 -14.47
N SER A 3 13.33 23.06 -14.35
CA SER A 3 13.17 22.15 -13.22
C SER A 3 14.34 21.17 -13.25
N THR A 4 15.31 21.32 -12.37
CA THR A 4 16.34 20.31 -12.13
C THR A 4 15.67 19.20 -11.33
N SER A 5 15.27 18.12 -12.00
CA SER A 5 14.79 16.92 -11.33
C SER A 5 15.86 16.43 -10.35
N ARG A 6 15.48 16.26 -9.07
CA ARG A 6 16.36 15.61 -8.08
C ARG A 6 16.62 14.17 -8.55
N PRO A 7 17.86 13.66 -8.41
CA PRO A 7 18.10 12.23 -8.59
C PRO A 7 17.24 11.42 -7.61
N ASP A 8 16.76 10.23 -8.00
CA ASP A 8 15.91 9.38 -7.15
C ASP A 8 16.50 9.11 -5.75
N GLN A 9 17.82 9.06 -5.63
CA GLN A 9 18.56 8.86 -4.38
C GLN A 9 18.33 9.95 -3.30
N HIS A 10 17.74 11.10 -3.64
CA HIS A 10 17.51 12.21 -2.71
C HIS A 10 16.04 12.52 -2.49
N ARG A 11 15.14 11.73 -3.08
CA ARG A 11 13.71 11.86 -2.83
C ARG A 11 13.33 11.20 -1.52
N PRO A 12 12.39 11.80 -0.77
CA PRO A 12 11.84 11.14 0.40
C PRO A 12 11.08 9.88 0.00
N ILE A 13 11.10 8.88 0.89
CA ILE A 13 10.42 7.60 0.69
C ILE A 13 9.41 7.42 1.80
N VAL A 14 8.15 7.24 1.44
CA VAL A 14 7.05 7.01 2.36
C VAL A 14 6.54 5.58 2.17
N LEU A 15 6.60 4.75 3.23
CA LEU A 15 6.22 3.35 3.16
C LEU A 15 4.91 3.12 3.94
N VAL A 16 3.91 2.67 3.21
CA VAL A 16 2.55 2.42 3.71
C VAL A 16 2.33 0.92 3.82
N PRO A 17 2.14 0.36 5.02
CA PRO A 17 1.92 -1.06 5.22
C PRO A 17 0.49 -1.47 4.85
N GLY A 18 0.29 -2.76 4.62
CA GLY A 18 -1.03 -3.34 4.40
C GLY A 18 -1.85 -3.46 5.67
N TYR A 19 -3.00 -4.13 5.55
CA TYR A 19 -3.95 -4.32 6.65
C TYR A 19 -3.29 -4.96 7.87
N TRP A 20 -3.79 -4.61 9.04
CA TRP A 20 -3.34 -5.05 10.37
C TRP A 20 -1.95 -4.56 10.78
N LEU A 21 -1.19 -3.96 9.87
CA LEU A 21 0.19 -3.55 10.07
C LEU A 21 0.29 -2.06 10.41
N GLY A 22 1.34 -1.69 11.14
CA GLY A 22 1.74 -0.31 11.35
C GLY A 22 3.13 -0.04 10.78
N ALA A 23 3.66 1.16 11.02
CA ALA A 23 5.01 1.58 10.61
C ALA A 23 6.10 0.55 10.94
N TRP A 24 5.93 -0.15 12.03
CA TRP A 24 6.85 -1.17 12.54
C TRP A 24 7.14 -2.32 11.54
N ALA A 25 6.24 -2.57 10.61
CA ALA A 25 6.45 -3.58 9.56
C ALA A 25 7.58 -3.19 8.60
N TRP A 26 7.88 -1.90 8.54
CA TRP A 26 8.92 -1.34 7.69
C TRP A 26 10.21 -0.98 8.43
N ASP A 27 10.32 -1.22 9.77
CA ASP A 27 11.46 -0.78 10.58
C ASP A 27 12.82 -1.14 9.96
N GLU A 28 12.99 -2.41 9.55
CA GLU A 28 14.25 -2.90 8.98
C GLU A 28 14.53 -2.28 7.60
N VAL A 29 13.50 -2.13 6.77
CA VAL A 29 13.63 -1.50 5.44
C VAL A 29 13.95 -0.03 5.58
N VAL A 30 13.28 0.68 6.50
CA VAL A 30 13.55 2.09 6.81
C VAL A 30 14.98 2.29 7.29
N GLU A 31 15.47 1.43 8.18
CA GLU A 31 16.85 1.48 8.67
C GLU A 31 17.86 1.29 7.53
N LEU A 32 17.65 0.29 6.67
CA LEU A 32 18.52 0.03 5.52
C LEU A 32 18.52 1.20 4.53
N LEU A 33 17.35 1.74 4.19
CA LEU A 33 17.23 2.88 3.27
C LEU A 33 17.91 4.13 3.84
N ASN A 34 17.71 4.43 5.12
CA ASN A 34 18.32 5.59 5.77
C ASN A 34 19.84 5.43 5.91
N THR A 35 20.31 4.21 6.19
CA THR A 35 21.76 3.89 6.21
C THR A 35 22.37 4.06 4.82
N ALA A 36 21.62 3.77 3.75
CA ALA A 36 22.04 4.00 2.37
C ALA A 36 21.96 5.48 1.92
N GLY A 37 21.57 6.40 2.83
CA GLY A 37 21.52 7.84 2.57
C GLY A 37 20.19 8.35 2.02
N SER A 38 19.14 7.52 2.01
CA SER A 38 17.78 7.96 1.70
C SER A 38 17.13 8.61 2.92
N ARG A 39 15.99 9.28 2.69
CA ARG A 39 15.12 9.79 3.77
C ARG A 39 13.82 8.98 3.73
N ALA A 40 13.77 7.88 4.46
CA ALA A 40 12.65 6.95 4.48
C ALA A 40 11.88 7.00 5.80
N VAL A 41 10.55 6.89 5.73
CA VAL A 41 9.66 6.77 6.90
C VAL A 41 8.57 5.73 6.61
N GLY A 42 8.27 4.91 7.63
CA GLY A 42 7.10 4.03 7.64
C GLY A 42 5.92 4.73 8.30
N LEU A 43 4.71 4.45 7.84
CA LEU A 43 3.48 5.02 8.39
C LEU A 43 2.68 3.99 9.19
N THR A 44 2.03 4.45 10.26
CA THR A 44 0.87 3.78 10.84
C THR A 44 -0.35 4.58 10.43
N LEU A 45 -1.25 3.98 9.66
CA LEU A 45 -2.44 4.65 9.16
C LEU A 45 -3.47 4.87 10.28
N PRO A 46 -4.34 5.89 10.17
CA PRO A 46 -5.48 6.08 11.05
C PRO A 46 -6.31 4.79 11.17
N GLY A 47 -6.62 4.40 12.41
CA GLY A 47 -7.29 3.14 12.70
C GLY A 47 -6.38 1.95 12.95
N LEU A 48 -5.08 2.03 12.61
CA LEU A 48 -4.09 0.97 12.83
C LEU A 48 -3.11 1.28 13.97
N ASP A 49 -3.31 2.39 14.68
CA ASP A 49 -2.66 2.67 15.95
C ASP A 49 -3.44 1.97 17.09
N PRO A 50 -2.81 1.11 17.91
CA PRO A 50 -3.47 0.46 19.04
C PRO A 50 -4.02 1.47 20.08
N GLU A 51 -3.48 2.68 20.13
CA GLU A 51 -3.92 3.76 21.01
C GLU A 51 -5.06 4.60 20.40
N ASP A 52 -5.43 4.39 19.13
CA ASP A 52 -6.52 5.15 18.48
C ASP A 52 -7.89 4.74 19.04
N THR A 53 -8.41 5.53 19.97
CA THR A 53 -9.73 5.30 20.61
C THR A 53 -10.90 5.47 19.65
N GLN A 54 -10.69 6.06 18.47
CA GLN A 54 -11.69 6.26 17.42
C GLN A 54 -11.52 5.29 16.24
N ARG A 55 -10.71 4.24 16.41
CA ARG A 55 -10.32 3.31 15.35
C ARG A 55 -11.48 2.85 14.47
N THR A 56 -12.58 2.41 15.05
CA THR A 56 -13.73 1.86 14.32
C THR A 56 -14.47 2.89 13.46
N THR A 57 -14.19 4.19 13.66
CA THR A 57 -14.82 5.28 12.90
C THR A 57 -13.89 5.87 11.85
N ARG A 58 -12.65 5.38 11.76
CA ARG A 58 -11.69 5.84 10.73
C ARG A 58 -12.13 5.41 9.35
N THR A 59 -12.01 6.32 8.41
CA THR A 59 -12.42 6.14 7.01
C THR A 59 -11.22 5.94 6.09
N LEU A 60 -11.49 5.49 4.88
CA LEU A 60 -10.50 5.42 3.82
C LEU A 60 -9.93 6.81 3.47
N ASP A 61 -10.76 7.86 3.57
CA ASP A 61 -10.33 9.24 3.38
C ASP A 61 -9.37 9.69 4.49
N ASP A 62 -9.63 9.36 5.76
CA ASP A 62 -8.70 9.67 6.85
C ASP A 62 -7.32 9.06 6.60
N GLN A 63 -7.26 7.83 6.06
CA GLN A 63 -6.00 7.17 5.70
C GLN A 63 -5.31 7.87 4.53
N ALA A 64 -6.04 8.22 3.48
CA ALA A 64 -5.49 8.94 2.34
C ALA A 64 -4.98 10.34 2.71
N ASP A 65 -5.73 11.06 3.54
CA ASP A 65 -5.35 12.40 4.02
C ASP A 65 -4.09 12.35 4.89
N ALA A 66 -3.94 11.32 5.75
CA ALA A 66 -2.74 11.12 6.55
C ALA A 66 -1.50 10.85 5.67
N ILE A 67 -1.64 10.06 4.61
CA ILE A 67 -0.54 9.84 3.64
C ILE A 67 -0.19 11.14 2.93
N SER A 68 -1.20 11.89 2.44
CA SER A 68 -0.99 13.17 1.75
C SER A 68 -0.29 14.19 2.64
N ALA A 69 -0.67 14.28 3.92
CA ALA A 69 -0.06 15.19 4.88
C ALA A 69 1.45 14.91 5.07
N ILE A 70 1.84 13.64 5.16
CA ILE A 70 3.26 13.25 5.27
C ILE A 70 4.02 13.55 3.98
N LEU A 71 3.41 13.33 2.81
CA LEU A 71 4.04 13.68 1.53
C LEU A 71 4.30 15.18 1.44
N ASP A 72 3.34 16.01 1.85
CA ASP A 72 3.49 17.46 1.90
C ASP A 72 4.57 17.91 2.91
N GLU A 73 4.57 17.34 4.13
CA GLU A 73 5.58 17.62 5.15
C GLU A 73 7.00 17.27 4.66
N MET A 74 7.12 16.20 3.88
CA MET A 74 8.39 15.80 3.28
C MET A 74 8.79 16.63 2.05
N GLY A 75 7.92 17.53 1.59
CA GLY A 75 8.17 18.48 0.50
C GLY A 75 7.73 17.99 -0.89
N GLY A 76 6.91 16.95 -0.96
CA GLY A 76 6.42 16.36 -2.21
C GLY A 76 7.52 15.69 -3.04
N ASP A 77 7.23 15.39 -4.31
CA ASP A 77 8.16 14.72 -5.25
C ASP A 77 8.76 13.43 -4.64
N ALA A 78 7.93 12.68 -3.91
CA ALA A 78 8.33 11.55 -3.09
C ALA A 78 8.19 10.20 -3.82
N VAL A 79 8.92 9.20 -3.34
CA VAL A 79 8.64 7.79 -3.65
C VAL A 79 7.62 7.28 -2.63
N LEU A 80 6.44 6.90 -3.11
CA LEU A 80 5.38 6.33 -2.29
C LEU A 80 5.36 4.81 -2.47
N VAL A 81 5.50 4.08 -1.38
CA VAL A 81 5.51 2.61 -1.38
C VAL A 81 4.22 2.12 -0.74
N GLY A 82 3.45 1.31 -1.45
CA GLY A 82 2.22 0.70 -0.93
C GLY A 82 2.31 -0.82 -0.95
N HIS A 83 2.04 -1.45 0.18
CA HIS A 83 2.00 -2.90 0.32
C HIS A 83 0.57 -3.40 0.50
N SER A 84 0.20 -4.49 -0.19
CA SER A 84 -1.05 -5.21 0.07
C SER A 84 -2.28 -4.30 0.12
N GLY A 85 -3.06 -4.36 1.21
CA GLY A 85 -4.28 -3.58 1.44
C GLY A 85 -4.10 -2.04 1.54
N ALA A 86 -2.87 -1.54 1.52
CA ALA A 86 -2.63 -0.10 1.36
C ALA A 86 -3.06 0.43 -0.02
N ASN A 87 -3.40 -0.45 -0.96
CA ASN A 87 -3.76 -0.06 -2.33
C ASN A 87 -4.96 0.90 -2.40
N GLY A 88 -5.93 0.78 -1.49
CA GLY A 88 -7.07 1.69 -1.42
C GLY A 88 -6.66 3.15 -1.15
N PRO A 89 -6.12 3.46 0.04
CA PRO A 89 -5.75 4.82 0.40
C PRO A 89 -4.65 5.38 -0.50
N VAL A 90 -3.67 4.56 -0.90
CA VAL A 90 -2.60 4.98 -1.81
C VAL A 90 -3.14 5.33 -3.20
N SER A 91 -4.10 4.57 -3.76
CA SER A 91 -4.74 4.92 -5.03
C SER A 91 -5.50 6.23 -4.97
N LEU A 92 -6.17 6.54 -3.84
CA LEU A 92 -6.82 7.83 -3.61
C LEU A 92 -5.81 8.98 -3.59
N VAL A 93 -4.68 8.81 -2.93
CA VAL A 93 -3.61 9.83 -2.89
C VAL A 93 -3.08 10.12 -4.29
N VAL A 94 -2.77 9.08 -5.06
CA VAL A 94 -2.25 9.25 -6.42
C VAL A 94 -3.30 9.85 -7.37
N ASP A 95 -4.59 9.59 -7.15
CA ASP A 95 -5.67 10.23 -7.91
C ASP A 95 -5.83 11.70 -7.56
N ARG A 96 -5.78 12.06 -6.28
CA ARG A 96 -6.01 13.42 -5.79
C ARG A 96 -4.78 14.32 -5.96
N HIS A 97 -3.60 13.78 -5.74
CA HIS A 97 -2.34 14.50 -5.62
C HIS A 97 -1.20 13.82 -6.41
N PRO A 98 -1.38 13.55 -7.73
CA PRO A 98 -0.32 12.91 -8.52
C PRO A 98 0.98 13.73 -8.53
N GLU A 99 0.89 15.05 -8.32
CA GLU A 99 2.03 15.97 -8.26
C GLU A 99 2.93 15.78 -7.03
N LEU A 100 2.41 15.18 -5.95
CA LEU A 100 3.20 14.88 -4.75
C LEU A 100 4.03 13.60 -4.91
N VAL A 101 3.71 12.77 -5.90
CA VAL A 101 4.29 11.44 -6.07
C VAL A 101 5.16 11.39 -7.31
N HIS A 102 6.47 11.34 -7.11
CA HIS A 102 7.44 11.12 -8.20
C HIS A 102 7.33 9.71 -8.76
N ARG A 103 7.26 8.72 -7.87
CA ARG A 103 7.17 7.31 -8.20
C ARG A 103 6.32 6.59 -7.17
N ILE A 104 5.51 5.67 -7.65
CA ILE A 104 4.85 4.69 -6.79
C ILE A 104 5.52 3.33 -6.92
N VAL A 105 5.70 2.65 -5.79
CA VAL A 105 6.19 1.28 -5.72
C VAL A 105 5.10 0.43 -5.05
N TRP A 106 4.53 -0.50 -5.79
CA TRP A 106 3.60 -1.48 -5.25
C TRP A 106 4.36 -2.73 -4.86
N VAL A 107 4.30 -3.10 -3.59
CA VAL A 107 4.92 -4.33 -3.07
C VAL A 107 3.83 -5.38 -2.90
N ASP A 108 3.93 -6.43 -3.70
CA ASP A 108 2.95 -7.53 -3.83
C ASP A 108 1.49 -7.03 -3.85
N SER A 109 1.29 -5.96 -4.60
CA SER A 109 0.04 -5.21 -4.70
C SER A 109 -0.03 -4.50 -6.05
N GLY A 110 -1.07 -3.69 -6.25
CA GLY A 110 -1.22 -2.87 -7.45
C GLY A 110 -2.29 -1.79 -7.25
N PRO A 111 -2.42 -0.84 -8.19
CA PRO A 111 -3.44 0.20 -8.12
C PRO A 111 -4.85 -0.41 -8.12
N MET A 112 -5.77 0.23 -7.41
CA MET A 112 -7.20 -0.11 -7.51
C MET A 112 -7.83 0.50 -8.75
N SER A 113 -8.84 -0.18 -9.29
CA SER A 113 -9.75 0.39 -10.27
C SER A 113 -10.79 1.28 -9.61
N ASP A 114 -11.32 2.27 -10.34
CA ASP A 114 -12.44 3.08 -9.85
C ASP A 114 -13.61 2.19 -9.42
N GLY A 115 -14.23 2.52 -8.29
CA GLY A 115 -15.28 1.73 -7.65
C GLY A 115 -14.79 0.45 -6.95
N GLY A 116 -13.50 0.15 -6.97
CA GLY A 116 -12.90 -0.99 -6.26
C GLY A 116 -12.99 -0.84 -4.75
N ALA A 117 -13.07 -1.96 -4.04
CA ALA A 117 -13.01 -2.05 -2.59
C ALA A 117 -12.37 -3.39 -2.21
N PHE A 118 -11.77 -3.46 -1.02
CA PHE A 118 -11.15 -4.71 -0.56
C PHE A 118 -12.20 -5.77 -0.17
N ALA A 119 -13.19 -5.38 0.63
CA ALA A 119 -14.25 -6.26 1.11
C ALA A 119 -15.64 -5.59 0.99
N PRO A 120 -16.14 -5.36 -0.26
CA PRO A 120 -17.38 -4.60 -0.47
C PRO A 120 -18.62 -5.24 0.14
N ASP A 121 -18.60 -6.56 0.34
CA ASP A 121 -19.74 -7.34 0.86
C ASP A 121 -19.64 -7.61 2.38
N LEU A 122 -18.66 -6.98 3.06
CA LEU A 122 -18.53 -7.10 4.52
C LEU A 122 -19.77 -6.50 5.20
N PRO A 123 -20.46 -7.23 6.12
CA PRO A 123 -21.69 -6.77 6.75
C PRO A 123 -21.56 -5.39 7.41
N GLU A 124 -22.61 -4.56 7.33
CA GLU A 124 -22.59 -3.19 7.87
C GLU A 124 -22.37 -3.16 9.40
N GLU A 125 -22.87 -4.16 10.11
CA GLU A 125 -22.70 -4.32 11.55
C GLU A 125 -21.28 -4.71 11.96
N THR A 126 -20.43 -5.14 11.02
CA THR A 126 -19.03 -5.43 11.30
C THR A 126 -18.27 -4.13 11.52
N ALA A 127 -17.74 -3.93 12.72
CA ALA A 127 -16.99 -2.74 13.07
C ALA A 127 -15.51 -2.82 12.65
N GLU A 128 -14.93 -4.01 12.73
CA GLU A 128 -13.51 -4.26 12.51
C GLU A 128 -13.28 -5.59 11.80
N LEU A 129 -12.23 -5.65 11.00
CA LEU A 129 -11.74 -6.87 10.35
C LEU A 129 -10.47 -7.34 11.10
N PRO A 130 -10.58 -8.35 11.99
CA PRO A 130 -9.42 -8.83 12.74
C PRO A 130 -8.45 -9.59 11.84
N LEU A 131 -7.18 -9.65 12.27
CA LEU A 131 -6.20 -10.55 11.65
C LEU A 131 -6.69 -11.98 11.76
N PRO A 132 -6.85 -12.74 10.65
CA PRO A 132 -7.18 -14.15 10.67
C PRO A 132 -6.11 -14.99 11.40
N ASP A 133 -6.44 -16.22 11.78
CA ASP A 133 -5.40 -17.19 12.12
C ASP A 133 -4.47 -17.43 10.91
N PHE A 134 -3.22 -17.79 11.18
CA PHE A 134 -2.23 -17.93 10.10
C PHE A 134 -2.49 -19.09 9.15
N ASP A 135 -3.23 -20.11 9.57
CA ASP A 135 -3.66 -21.19 8.67
C ASP A 135 -4.67 -20.70 7.64
N THR A 136 -5.52 -19.77 8.05
CA THR A 136 -6.50 -19.10 7.17
C THR A 136 -5.82 -18.03 6.32
N LEU A 137 -4.99 -17.18 6.93
CA LEU A 137 -4.27 -16.11 6.23
C LEU A 137 -3.35 -16.68 5.14
N GLY A 138 -2.60 -17.73 5.45
CA GLY A 138 -1.68 -18.40 4.51
C GLY A 138 -2.34 -19.03 3.28
N LYS A 139 -3.67 -19.25 3.31
CA LYS A 139 -4.46 -19.65 2.13
C LYS A 139 -4.86 -18.47 1.24
N GLN A 140 -4.86 -17.27 1.81
CA GLN A 140 -5.23 -16.02 1.10
C GLN A 140 -4.00 -15.29 0.58
N ALA A 141 -2.92 -15.27 1.37
CA ALA A 141 -1.67 -14.59 1.06
C ALA A 141 -0.50 -15.38 1.64
N SER A 142 0.54 -15.61 0.83
CA SER A 142 1.67 -16.46 1.20
C SER A 142 2.42 -15.93 2.42
N LEU A 143 2.65 -16.81 3.39
CA LEU A 143 3.48 -16.59 4.59
C LEU A 143 4.91 -17.12 4.40
N GLU A 144 5.29 -17.48 3.18
CA GLU A 144 6.62 -18.01 2.88
C GLU A 144 7.71 -17.03 3.29
N GLY A 145 8.77 -17.52 3.89
CA GLY A 145 9.90 -16.70 4.35
C GLY A 145 9.75 -16.12 5.76
N LEU A 146 8.54 -16.15 6.36
CA LEU A 146 8.36 -15.70 7.73
C LEU A 146 8.80 -16.78 8.73
N SER A 147 9.70 -16.39 9.64
CA SER A 147 10.04 -17.22 10.80
C SER A 147 8.93 -17.23 11.85
N ASN A 148 8.98 -18.15 12.80
CA ASN A 148 8.06 -18.14 13.94
C ASN A 148 8.13 -16.82 14.73
N GLU A 149 9.32 -16.24 14.87
CA GLU A 149 9.49 -14.93 15.52
C GLU A 149 8.78 -13.81 14.77
N HIS A 150 8.85 -13.80 13.43
CA HIS A 150 8.12 -12.84 12.61
C HIS A 150 6.60 -13.04 12.75
N LEU A 151 6.12 -14.26 12.76
CA LEU A 151 4.69 -14.57 12.95
C LEU A 151 4.21 -14.15 14.35
N ASP A 152 5.01 -14.40 15.40
CA ASP A 152 4.69 -13.99 16.76
C ASP A 152 4.67 -12.46 16.89
N ARG A 153 5.63 -11.76 16.28
CA ARG A 153 5.65 -10.28 16.20
C ARG A 153 4.42 -9.76 15.46
N PHE A 154 4.07 -10.37 14.33
CA PHE A 154 2.90 -9.99 13.56
C PHE A 154 1.63 -10.12 14.40
N ARG A 155 1.41 -11.29 15.02
CA ARG A 155 0.24 -11.50 15.88
C ARG A 155 0.18 -10.54 17.08
N ALA A 156 1.32 -10.24 17.69
CA ALA A 156 1.38 -9.39 18.87
C ALA A 156 1.14 -7.91 18.56
N ARG A 157 1.48 -7.46 17.34
CA ARG A 157 1.42 -6.05 16.95
C ARG A 157 0.31 -5.71 15.97
N ALA A 158 -0.37 -6.72 15.42
CA ALA A 158 -1.48 -6.50 14.50
C ALA A 158 -2.64 -5.77 15.18
N VAL A 159 -3.19 -4.79 14.48
CA VAL A 159 -4.38 -4.05 14.88
C VAL A 159 -5.50 -4.38 13.89
N PRO A 160 -6.73 -4.68 14.35
CA PRO A 160 -7.85 -4.92 13.43
C PRO A 160 -8.08 -3.73 12.51
N GLU A 161 -8.28 -3.99 11.22
CA GLU A 161 -8.61 -2.96 10.22
C GLU A 161 -10.03 -2.44 10.46
N PRO A 162 -10.27 -1.11 10.44
CA PRO A 162 -11.63 -0.57 10.46
C PRO A 162 -12.45 -1.13 9.30
N ALA A 163 -13.59 -1.78 9.60
CA ALA A 163 -14.37 -2.46 8.57
C ALA A 163 -14.90 -1.51 7.49
N GLN A 164 -15.16 -0.25 7.85
CA GLN A 164 -15.57 0.75 6.86
C GLN A 164 -14.47 1.13 5.88
N VAL A 165 -13.19 1.06 6.25
CA VAL A 165 -12.06 1.20 5.32
C VAL A 165 -12.06 0.05 4.31
N ALA A 166 -12.21 -1.19 4.81
CA ALA A 166 -12.22 -2.37 3.96
C ALA A 166 -13.42 -2.43 3.00
N ARG A 167 -14.59 -1.89 3.42
CA ARG A 167 -15.80 -1.81 2.57
C ARG A 167 -15.80 -0.66 1.59
N ALA A 168 -15.08 0.42 1.89
CA ALA A 168 -15.14 1.65 1.13
C ALA A 168 -14.70 1.42 -0.33
N ARG A 169 -15.49 1.96 -1.25
CA ARG A 169 -15.14 1.98 -2.66
C ARG A 169 -14.30 3.22 -2.95
N VAL A 170 -13.18 3.04 -3.63
CA VAL A 170 -12.38 4.18 -4.10
C VAL A 170 -13.13 4.91 -5.21
N ALA A 171 -13.12 6.24 -5.19
CA ALA A 171 -13.63 7.10 -6.25
C ALA A 171 -12.43 7.76 -6.95
N LEU A 172 -12.09 7.26 -8.14
CA LEU A 172 -10.90 7.65 -8.89
C LEU A 172 -11.33 8.27 -10.22
N SER A 173 -11.03 9.56 -10.39
CA SER A 173 -11.47 10.32 -11.57
C SER A 173 -10.35 11.00 -12.35
N ASN A 174 -9.18 11.14 -11.77
CA ASN A 174 -8.05 11.83 -12.39
C ASN A 174 -7.17 10.86 -13.18
N SER A 175 -7.20 10.95 -14.51
CA SER A 175 -6.40 10.09 -15.38
C SER A 175 -4.89 10.30 -15.23
N ALA A 176 -4.43 11.43 -14.69
CA ALA A 176 -3.01 11.72 -14.48
C ALA A 176 -2.33 10.69 -13.55
N ARG A 177 -3.11 9.99 -12.70
CA ARG A 177 -2.60 8.87 -11.88
C ARG A 177 -1.95 7.75 -12.71
N HIS A 178 -2.36 7.57 -13.94
CA HIS A 178 -1.81 6.53 -14.82
C HIS A 178 -0.43 6.85 -15.37
N ASP A 179 -0.05 8.13 -15.36
CA ASP A 179 1.22 8.63 -15.88
C ASP A 179 2.32 8.70 -14.82
N VAL A 180 1.96 8.52 -13.53
CA VAL A 180 2.94 8.44 -12.44
C VAL A 180 3.86 7.25 -12.65
N LEU A 181 5.17 7.48 -12.55
CA LEU A 181 6.16 6.41 -12.67
C LEU A 181 5.84 5.29 -11.67
N THR A 182 5.68 4.07 -12.16
CA THR A 182 5.23 2.95 -11.32
C THR A 182 6.23 1.80 -11.36
N THR A 183 6.47 1.18 -10.21
CA THR A 183 7.20 -0.08 -10.09
C THR A 183 6.30 -1.10 -9.39
N LEU A 184 6.15 -2.27 -9.99
CA LEU A 184 5.48 -3.43 -9.40
C LEU A 184 6.57 -4.38 -8.90
N ILE A 185 6.64 -4.62 -7.59
CA ILE A 185 7.47 -5.67 -6.98
C ILE A 185 6.54 -6.85 -6.72
N CYS A 186 6.68 -7.88 -7.52
CA CYS A 186 5.86 -9.08 -7.51
C CYS A 186 6.53 -10.14 -6.63
N CYS A 187 5.93 -10.47 -5.49
CA CYS A 187 6.49 -11.39 -4.50
C CYS A 187 5.83 -12.76 -4.59
N SER A 188 4.59 -12.87 -4.14
CA SER A 188 3.83 -14.13 -4.06
C SER A 188 3.34 -14.63 -5.42
N SER A 189 3.24 -13.75 -6.41
CA SER A 189 2.84 -14.09 -7.79
C SER A 189 3.86 -13.53 -8.78
N PRO A 190 4.32 -14.32 -9.77
CA PRO A 190 5.24 -13.83 -10.79
C PRO A 190 4.66 -12.68 -11.59
N SER A 191 5.51 -11.71 -11.96
CA SER A 191 5.12 -10.53 -12.73
C SER A 191 4.42 -10.88 -14.04
N VAL A 192 4.85 -11.94 -14.74
CA VAL A 192 4.21 -12.42 -15.96
C VAL A 192 2.76 -12.80 -15.72
N GLN A 193 2.45 -13.46 -14.60
CA GLN A 193 1.08 -13.85 -14.25
C GLN A 193 0.23 -12.62 -13.91
N VAL A 194 0.79 -11.67 -13.15
CA VAL A 194 0.11 -10.40 -12.82
C VAL A 194 -0.28 -9.66 -14.09
N LEU A 195 0.63 -9.56 -15.07
CA LEU A 195 0.39 -8.87 -16.34
C LEU A 195 -0.61 -9.61 -17.24
N GLU A 196 -0.58 -10.94 -17.27
CA GLU A 196 -1.59 -11.74 -17.98
C GLU A 196 -2.99 -11.55 -17.38
N LEU A 197 -3.11 -11.56 -16.06
CA LEU A 197 -4.37 -11.31 -15.37
C LEU A 197 -4.87 -9.89 -15.60
N ALA A 198 -3.98 -8.89 -15.60
CA ALA A 198 -4.31 -7.51 -15.92
C ALA A 198 -4.85 -7.39 -17.36
N ALA A 199 -4.17 -7.97 -18.34
CA ALA A 199 -4.59 -7.99 -19.73
C ALA A 199 -5.92 -8.73 -19.95
N ALA A 200 -6.21 -9.76 -19.13
CA ALA A 200 -7.48 -10.49 -19.15
C ALA A 200 -8.64 -9.75 -18.43
N GLY A 201 -8.38 -8.57 -17.85
CA GLY A 201 -9.37 -7.77 -17.12
C GLY A 201 -9.75 -8.34 -15.76
N ASN A 202 -8.85 -9.12 -15.12
CA ASN A 202 -9.07 -9.60 -13.76
C ASN A 202 -9.29 -8.42 -12.81
N PRO A 203 -10.37 -8.37 -12.01
CA PRO A 203 -10.70 -7.21 -11.18
C PRO A 203 -9.58 -6.76 -10.23
N MET A 204 -8.75 -7.69 -9.75
CA MET A 204 -7.64 -7.39 -8.84
C MET A 204 -6.49 -6.64 -9.53
N PHE A 205 -6.27 -6.90 -10.82
CA PHE A 205 -5.12 -6.38 -11.56
C PHE A 205 -5.50 -5.49 -12.75
N SER A 206 -6.79 -5.30 -13.03
CA SER A 206 -7.25 -4.58 -14.24
C SER A 206 -6.73 -3.15 -14.33
N ALA A 207 -6.52 -2.48 -13.20
CA ALA A 207 -5.95 -1.13 -13.18
C ALA A 207 -4.49 -1.07 -13.65
N VAL A 208 -3.73 -2.17 -13.54
CA VAL A 208 -2.34 -2.26 -14.05
C VAL A 208 -2.30 -2.08 -15.56
N ALA A 209 -3.33 -2.53 -16.29
CA ALA A 209 -3.41 -2.41 -17.75
C ALA A 209 -3.52 -0.95 -18.24
N HIS A 210 -3.83 -0.01 -17.34
CA HIS A 210 -3.95 1.42 -17.65
C HIS A 210 -2.68 2.23 -17.37
N LEU A 211 -1.68 1.63 -16.71
CA LEU A 211 -0.42 2.30 -16.42
C LEU A 211 0.39 2.55 -17.70
N THR A 212 0.86 3.78 -17.89
CA THR A 212 1.61 4.18 -19.08
C THR A 212 3.13 4.06 -18.89
N ASN A 213 3.61 4.26 -17.67
CA ASN A 213 5.03 4.30 -17.31
C ASN A 213 5.32 3.35 -16.14
N PHE A 214 5.40 2.06 -16.39
CA PHE A 214 5.68 1.12 -15.33
C PHE A 214 6.80 0.13 -15.65
N THR A 215 7.39 -0.41 -14.59
CA THR A 215 8.28 -1.58 -14.62
C THR A 215 7.73 -2.63 -13.66
N ALA A 216 7.84 -3.90 -14.02
CA ALA A 216 7.55 -5.01 -13.13
C ALA A 216 8.84 -5.80 -12.87
N MET A 217 9.04 -6.23 -11.63
CA MET A 217 10.18 -7.04 -11.22
C MET A 217 9.73 -8.12 -10.24
N ASP A 218 10.36 -9.27 -10.35
CA ASP A 218 10.10 -10.40 -9.46
C ASP A 218 11.06 -10.37 -8.27
N LEU A 219 10.50 -10.52 -7.08
CA LEU A 219 11.20 -10.75 -5.84
C LEU A 219 10.54 -11.99 -5.18
N PRO A 220 10.90 -13.22 -5.59
CA PRO A 220 10.22 -14.43 -5.14
C PRO A 220 10.34 -14.60 -3.62
N THR A 221 9.25 -14.31 -2.92
CA THR A 221 9.10 -14.45 -1.46
C THR A 221 7.61 -14.56 -1.11
N GLY A 222 7.28 -14.66 0.18
CA GLY A 222 5.90 -14.52 0.64
C GLY A 222 5.32 -13.12 0.43
N HIS A 223 4.06 -13.00 0.77
CA HIS A 223 3.31 -11.75 0.67
C HIS A 223 3.67 -10.76 1.80
N TRP A 224 4.01 -11.30 2.99
CA TRP A 224 4.20 -10.56 4.25
C TRP A 224 5.66 -10.35 4.60
#